data_aee1f6258d5cdccbbfe04941c707fd65
#
_entry.id   aee1f6258d5cdccbbfe04941c707fd65
#
_cell.length_a   1.000
_cell.length_b   1.000
_cell.length_c   1.000
_cell.angle_alpha   90.00
_cell.angle_beta   90.00
_cell.angle_gamma   90.00
#
_symmetry.space_group_name_H-M   'P 1'
#
loop_
_entity.id
_entity.type
_entity.pdbx_description
1 polymer ?
#
loop_
_entity_poly.entity_id
_entity_poly.type
_entity_poly.pdbx_seq_one_letter_code
_entity_poly.pdbx_strand_id
1 'polypeptide(L)'
;ADGDHYVVNGQKTWTTLGQFADWIFCLVRTDPDAPKKQAGISFLLIDMNTPGITLRPIKLVDGSYEVNEVFFEDVRVPIDQLVGEENQGWTYAKFLLGNERNGIAQIGRTKLRLAEVKERAKAGGLLDDPLFAARLAEAENDIVALELTQMRVASGSVGGKPNPASSVLKLRGSQLQ
;
A
#
# COMPACT_ATOMS: atom_id res chain seq x y z
N ALA A 1 25.79 8.88 7.40
CA ALA A 1 25.99 9.87 6.33
C ALA A 1 27.49 9.99 6.01
N ASP A 2 27.81 10.29 4.76
CA ASP A 2 29.16 10.55 4.28
C ASP A 2 29.17 11.94 3.61
N GLY A 3 29.56 12.97 4.36
CA GLY A 3 29.48 14.35 3.92
C GLY A 3 28.02 14.80 3.64
N ASP A 4 27.74 15.11 2.39
CA ASP A 4 26.44 15.59 1.90
C ASP A 4 25.52 14.46 1.36
N HIS A 5 25.90 13.18 1.59
CA HIS A 5 25.18 12.02 1.11
C HIS A 5 25.00 10.95 2.18
N TYR A 6 23.95 10.16 2.04
CA TYR A 6 23.83 8.83 2.63
C TYR A 6 24.40 7.80 1.65
N VAL A 7 25.18 6.83 2.13
CA VAL A 7 25.61 5.67 1.34
C VAL A 7 24.72 4.49 1.75
N VAL A 8 23.92 4.02 0.81
CA VAL A 8 22.90 2.99 1.07
C VAL A 8 23.36 1.65 0.51
N ASN A 9 23.42 0.65 1.39
CA ASN A 9 23.74 -0.74 1.06
C ASN A 9 22.67 -1.67 1.61
N GLY A 10 22.25 -2.67 0.83
CA GLY A 10 21.29 -3.66 1.25
C GLY A 10 20.27 -4.04 0.17
N GLN A 11 19.13 -4.55 0.61
CA GLN A 11 18.13 -5.02 -0.34
C GLN A 11 16.72 -4.80 0.18
N LYS A 12 15.76 -4.66 -0.75
CA LYS A 12 14.31 -4.69 -0.52
C LYS A 12 13.70 -5.80 -1.37
N THR A 13 12.70 -6.47 -0.82
CA THR A 13 11.98 -7.54 -1.52
C THR A 13 10.49 -7.22 -1.57
N TRP A 14 9.80 -7.73 -2.56
CA TRP A 14 8.36 -7.53 -2.80
C TRP A 14 7.99 -6.08 -3.18
N THR A 15 8.90 -5.37 -3.84
CA THR A 15 8.64 -4.02 -4.32
C THR A 15 7.70 -4.07 -5.51
N THR A 16 6.42 -3.74 -5.27
CA THR A 16 5.37 -3.78 -6.29
C THR A 16 5.62 -2.72 -7.35
N LEU A 17 5.55 -3.13 -8.63
CA LEU A 17 5.72 -2.29 -9.82
C LEU A 17 7.05 -1.49 -9.84
N GLY A 18 8.06 -1.96 -9.11
CA GLY A 18 9.36 -1.30 -9.04
C GLY A 18 10.03 -1.09 -10.40
N GLN A 19 9.75 -1.95 -11.38
CA GLN A 19 10.26 -1.84 -12.76
C GLN A 19 9.71 -0.64 -13.54
N PHE A 20 8.66 0.01 -13.05
CA PHE A 20 8.04 1.19 -13.64
C PHE A 20 8.20 2.43 -12.77
N ALA A 21 8.89 2.31 -11.63
CA ALA A 21 9.04 3.39 -10.67
C ALA A 21 10.25 4.27 -11.00
N ASP A 22 10.07 5.57 -10.99
CA ASP A 22 11.16 6.56 -11.06
C ASP A 22 11.81 6.76 -9.69
N TRP A 23 11.03 6.62 -8.61
CA TRP A 23 11.47 6.83 -7.23
C TRP A 23 11.03 5.71 -6.32
N ILE A 24 11.86 5.41 -5.30
CA ILE A 24 11.50 4.53 -4.21
C ILE A 24 11.63 5.27 -2.87
N PHE A 25 10.63 5.14 -2.00
CA PHE A 25 10.85 5.46 -0.60
C PHE A 25 11.47 4.26 0.11
N CYS A 26 12.49 4.52 0.89
CA CYS A 26 13.29 3.47 1.50
C CYS A 26 13.50 3.73 3.00
N LEU A 27 13.10 2.76 3.82
CA LEU A 27 13.46 2.75 5.23
C LEU A 27 14.88 2.21 5.36
N VAL A 28 15.78 3.02 5.89
CA VAL A 28 17.20 2.68 6.05
C VAL A 28 17.60 2.81 7.52
N ARG A 29 18.59 2.03 7.92
CA ARG A 29 19.16 2.13 9.27
C ARG A 29 20.28 3.17 9.28
N THR A 30 20.03 4.27 9.96
CA THR A 30 20.99 5.37 10.12
C THR A 30 21.73 5.32 11.47
N ASP A 31 21.09 4.76 12.50
CA ASP A 31 21.71 4.52 13.81
C ASP A 31 21.63 3.03 14.17
N PRO A 32 22.75 2.27 14.04
CA PRO A 32 22.80 0.86 14.41
C PRO A 32 22.77 0.62 15.93
N ASP A 33 23.17 1.62 16.73
CA ASP A 33 23.31 1.53 18.18
C ASP A 33 22.08 2.02 18.94
N ALA A 34 21.03 2.39 18.22
CA ALA A 34 19.78 2.83 18.82
C ALA A 34 19.21 1.81 19.80
N PRO A 35 18.70 2.24 20.97
CA PRO A 35 18.24 1.34 22.04
C PRO A 35 17.06 0.45 21.65
N LYS A 36 16.34 0.83 20.61
CA LYS A 36 15.25 0.03 20.01
C LYS A 36 15.49 -0.07 18.49
N LYS A 37 15.26 -1.24 17.93
CA LYS A 37 15.43 -1.50 16.49
C LYS A 37 14.76 -0.47 15.59
N GLN A 38 13.62 0.07 16.00
CA GLN A 38 12.86 1.03 15.22
C GLN A 38 13.37 2.48 15.36
N ALA A 39 14.07 2.80 16.43
CA ALA A 39 14.51 4.17 16.73
C ALA A 39 15.66 4.65 15.81
N GLY A 40 16.43 3.72 15.24
CA GLY A 40 17.54 4.05 14.34
C GLY A 40 17.19 3.96 12.86
N ILE A 41 15.92 4.17 12.49
CA ILE A 41 15.45 4.07 11.10
C ILE A 41 15.08 5.45 10.58
N SER A 42 15.61 5.79 9.40
CA SER A 42 15.27 6.99 8.63
C SER A 42 14.50 6.63 7.36
N PHE A 43 13.84 7.61 6.77
CA PHE A 43 13.04 7.48 5.57
C PHE A 43 13.66 8.31 4.45
N LEU A 44 14.18 7.66 3.41
CA LEU A 44 14.81 8.32 2.27
C LEU A 44 13.95 8.18 1.02
N LEU A 45 13.98 9.21 0.17
CA LEU A 45 13.54 9.12 -1.22
C LEU A 45 14.79 8.86 -2.09
N ILE A 46 14.72 7.85 -2.94
CA ILE A 46 15.84 7.43 -3.77
C ILE A 46 15.37 7.39 -5.22
N ASP A 47 16.07 8.09 -6.10
CA ASP A 47 15.88 7.99 -7.55
C ASP A 47 16.34 6.61 -8.02
N MET A 48 15.47 5.87 -8.69
CA MET A 48 15.73 4.50 -9.15
C MET A 48 16.78 4.43 -10.26
N ASN A 49 17.13 5.58 -10.86
CA ASN A 49 18.22 5.68 -11.85
C ASN A 49 19.60 5.90 -11.20
N THR A 50 19.68 6.02 -9.86
CA THR A 50 20.95 6.22 -9.17
C THR A 50 21.88 5.02 -9.39
N PRO A 51 23.17 5.24 -9.76
CA PRO A 51 24.14 4.16 -9.89
C PRO A 51 24.21 3.30 -8.63
N GLY A 52 24.36 1.97 -8.81
CA GLY A 52 24.40 1.00 -7.72
C GLY A 52 23.04 0.38 -7.39
N ILE A 53 21.96 0.79 -8.08
CA ILE A 53 20.65 0.14 -7.94
C ILE A 53 20.51 -0.94 -9.01
N THR A 54 20.17 -2.15 -8.56
CA THR A 54 19.81 -3.28 -9.42
C THR A 54 18.43 -3.79 -9.05
N LEU A 55 17.57 -3.94 -10.06
CA LEU A 55 16.21 -4.44 -9.89
C LEU A 55 16.08 -5.81 -10.54
N ARG A 56 15.52 -6.78 -9.81
CA ARG A 56 15.26 -8.14 -10.28
C ARG A 56 13.78 -8.47 -10.14
N PRO A 57 13.05 -8.70 -11.24
CA PRO A 57 11.67 -9.15 -11.20
C PRO A 57 11.52 -10.53 -10.55
N ILE A 58 10.52 -10.69 -9.70
CA ILE A 58 10.14 -11.97 -9.10
C ILE A 58 8.97 -12.54 -9.87
N LYS A 59 9.13 -13.75 -10.42
CA LYS A 59 8.04 -14.46 -11.08
C LYS A 59 7.04 -14.99 -10.06
N LEU A 60 5.79 -14.57 -10.18
CA LEU A 60 4.69 -15.02 -9.33
C LEU A 60 4.09 -16.33 -9.82
N VAL A 61 3.23 -16.94 -9.01
CA VAL A 61 2.60 -18.25 -9.29
C VAL A 61 1.70 -18.22 -10.53
N ASP A 62 1.12 -17.08 -10.86
CA ASP A 62 0.32 -16.82 -12.04
C ASP A 62 1.16 -16.51 -13.30
N GLY A 63 2.50 -16.48 -13.15
CA GLY A 63 3.44 -16.17 -14.22
C GLY A 63 3.71 -14.68 -14.43
N SER A 64 3.05 -13.80 -13.69
CA SER A 64 3.29 -12.35 -13.74
C SER A 64 4.58 -11.92 -13.03
N TYR A 65 4.99 -10.65 -13.22
CA TYR A 65 6.18 -10.03 -12.63
C TYR A 65 5.81 -8.68 -12.00
N GLU A 66 4.83 -8.67 -11.11
CA GLU A 66 4.37 -7.44 -10.46
C GLU A 66 5.28 -6.95 -9.33
N VAL A 67 6.09 -7.85 -8.76
CA VAL A 67 6.96 -7.54 -7.61
C VAL A 67 8.43 -7.79 -7.92
N ASN A 68 9.29 -7.08 -7.21
CA ASN A 68 10.72 -7.06 -7.51
C ASN A 68 11.55 -7.17 -6.22
N GLU A 69 12.78 -7.66 -6.37
CA GLU A 69 13.90 -7.39 -5.48
C GLU A 69 14.61 -6.12 -5.97
N VAL A 70 15.00 -5.27 -5.04
CA VAL A 70 15.81 -4.07 -5.32
C VAL A 70 17.07 -4.15 -4.48
N PHE A 71 18.21 -4.16 -5.13
CA PHE A 71 19.53 -4.19 -4.49
C PHE A 71 20.16 -2.80 -4.55
N PHE A 72 20.83 -2.43 -3.46
CA PHE A 72 21.56 -1.18 -3.32
C PHE A 72 23.01 -1.51 -2.99
N GLU A 73 23.93 -1.07 -3.85
CA GLU A 73 25.39 -1.26 -3.69
C GLU A 73 26.04 0.12 -3.78
N ASP A 74 26.48 0.64 -2.63
CA ASP A 74 27.09 1.97 -2.45
C ASP A 74 26.29 3.13 -3.09
N VAL A 75 24.96 3.03 -3.03
CA VAL A 75 24.05 4.02 -3.61
C VAL A 75 24.15 5.33 -2.84
N ARG A 76 24.57 6.40 -3.52
CA ARG A 76 24.73 7.74 -2.94
C ARG A 76 23.41 8.53 -3.05
N VAL A 77 22.83 8.83 -1.89
CA VAL A 77 21.55 9.57 -1.79
C VAL A 77 21.81 10.91 -1.12
N PRO A 78 21.52 12.04 -1.77
CA PRO A 78 21.68 13.37 -1.18
C PRO A 78 20.95 13.52 0.15
N ILE A 79 21.50 14.27 1.11
CA ILE A 79 20.90 14.45 2.44
C ILE A 79 19.56 15.17 2.41
N ASP A 80 19.29 15.98 1.40
CA ASP A 80 18.01 16.68 1.19
C ASP A 80 16.88 15.73 0.76
N GLN A 81 17.21 14.49 0.39
CA GLN A 81 16.23 13.43 0.13
C GLN A 81 15.76 12.69 1.42
N LEU A 82 16.18 13.16 2.58
CA LEU A 82 15.64 12.70 3.86
C LEU A 82 14.23 13.26 4.06
N VAL A 83 13.28 12.37 4.31
CA VAL A 83 11.91 12.76 4.67
C VAL A 83 11.83 13.03 6.16
N GLY A 84 11.59 14.28 6.51
CA GLY A 84 11.48 14.73 7.89
C GLY A 84 12.80 14.67 8.65
N GLU A 85 12.83 14.05 9.82
CA GLU A 85 13.98 13.98 10.72
C GLU A 85 14.68 12.61 10.66
N GLU A 86 15.99 12.62 10.79
CA GLU A 86 16.78 11.41 10.89
C GLU A 86 16.33 10.57 12.10
N ASN A 87 16.33 9.24 11.95
CA ASN A 87 15.87 8.28 12.96
C ASN A 87 14.36 8.33 13.31
N GLN A 88 13.54 9.11 12.58
CA GLN A 88 12.09 9.15 12.73
C GLN A 88 11.33 8.35 11.64
N GLY A 89 12.03 7.68 10.76
CA GLY A 89 11.43 6.97 9.62
C GLY A 89 10.36 5.94 10.00
N TRP A 90 10.50 5.28 11.16
CA TRP A 90 9.47 4.35 11.64
C TRP A 90 8.16 5.06 12.01
N THR A 91 8.23 6.27 12.52
CA THR A 91 7.06 7.10 12.83
C THR A 91 6.32 7.47 11.54
N TYR A 92 7.05 7.85 10.50
CA TYR A 92 6.48 8.18 9.19
C TYR A 92 5.89 6.95 8.50
N ALA A 93 6.57 5.80 8.58
CA ALA A 93 6.05 4.54 8.05
C ALA A 93 4.73 4.11 8.73
N LYS A 94 4.62 4.26 10.05
CA LYS A 94 3.35 3.96 10.76
C LYS A 94 2.22 4.89 10.34
N PHE A 95 2.52 6.16 10.12
CA PHE A 95 1.54 7.12 9.62
C PHE A 95 1.05 6.73 8.22
N LEU A 96 1.98 6.45 7.30
CA LEU A 96 1.68 6.00 5.94
C LEU A 96 0.80 4.75 5.94
N LEU A 97 1.23 3.69 6.63
CA LEU A 97 0.51 2.41 6.71
C LEU A 97 -0.89 2.54 7.34
N GLY A 98 -1.05 3.49 8.26
CA GLY A 98 -2.35 3.77 8.87
C GLY A 98 -3.35 4.37 7.89
N ASN A 99 -2.87 5.24 6.99
CA ASN A 99 -3.71 5.92 5.99
C ASN A 99 -3.95 5.07 4.74
N GLU A 100 -2.97 4.25 4.33
CA GLU A 100 -3.06 3.37 3.16
C GLU A 100 -4.25 2.40 3.24
N ARG A 101 -4.58 1.91 4.43
CA ARG A 101 -5.67 0.94 4.65
C ARG A 101 -7.04 1.43 4.18
N ASN A 102 -7.25 2.74 4.12
CA ASN A 102 -8.50 3.33 3.63
C ASN A 102 -8.72 3.08 2.13
N GLY A 103 -7.64 3.01 1.34
CA GLY A 103 -7.70 2.76 -0.11
C GLY A 103 -7.89 1.29 -0.48
N ILE A 104 -7.51 0.35 0.39
CA ILE A 104 -7.49 -1.10 0.09
C ILE A 104 -8.91 -1.66 -0.10
N ALA A 105 -9.93 -1.06 0.50
CA ALA A 105 -11.32 -1.48 0.32
C ALA A 105 -11.82 -1.38 -1.14
N GLN A 106 -11.18 -0.56 -1.98
CA GLN A 106 -11.47 -0.37 -3.41
C GLN A 106 -12.98 -0.28 -3.74
N ILE A 107 -13.75 0.40 -2.90
CA ILE A 107 -15.23 0.44 -2.96
C ILE A 107 -15.73 0.87 -4.34
N GLY A 108 -15.14 1.90 -4.95
CA GLY A 108 -15.51 2.37 -6.28
C GLY A 108 -15.34 1.27 -7.35
N ARG A 109 -14.23 0.52 -7.30
CA ARG A 109 -13.98 -0.59 -8.22
C ARG A 109 -14.96 -1.76 -8.00
N THR A 110 -15.28 -2.05 -6.75
CA THR A 110 -16.23 -3.11 -6.38
C THR A 110 -17.64 -2.73 -6.86
N LYS A 111 -18.05 -1.46 -6.74
CA LYS A 111 -19.32 -0.95 -7.31
C LYS A 111 -19.40 -1.15 -8.83
N LEU A 112 -18.34 -0.81 -9.56
CA LEU A 112 -18.29 -1.00 -11.01
C LEU A 112 -18.43 -2.49 -11.38
N ARG A 113 -17.70 -3.38 -10.71
CA ARG A 113 -17.79 -4.82 -10.92
C ARG A 113 -19.20 -5.35 -10.65
N LEU A 114 -19.82 -4.90 -9.56
CA LEU A 114 -21.18 -5.31 -9.22
C LEU A 114 -22.19 -4.84 -10.28
N ALA A 115 -22.05 -3.62 -10.79
CA ALA A 115 -22.87 -3.13 -11.89
C ALA A 115 -22.73 -4.02 -13.15
N GLU A 116 -21.52 -4.40 -13.52
CA GLU A 116 -21.28 -5.34 -14.63
C GLU A 116 -21.92 -6.71 -14.39
N VAL A 117 -21.83 -7.24 -13.15
CA VAL A 117 -22.47 -8.52 -12.78
C VAL A 117 -24.00 -8.40 -12.94
N LYS A 118 -24.59 -7.29 -12.50
CA LYS A 118 -26.03 -7.05 -12.64
C LYS A 118 -26.48 -7.04 -14.10
N GLU A 119 -25.78 -6.32 -14.96
CA GLU A 119 -26.09 -6.28 -16.39
C GLU A 119 -25.99 -7.67 -17.06
N ARG A 120 -24.95 -8.42 -16.75
CA ARG A 120 -24.77 -9.78 -17.25
C ARG A 120 -25.85 -10.73 -16.72
N ALA A 121 -26.19 -10.64 -15.44
CA ALA A 121 -27.24 -11.44 -14.81
C ALA A 121 -28.60 -11.16 -15.42
N LYS A 122 -28.91 -9.88 -15.68
CA LYS A 122 -30.14 -9.46 -16.37
C LYS A 122 -30.21 -10.04 -17.79
N ALA A 123 -29.13 -9.93 -18.56
CA ALA A 123 -29.07 -10.47 -19.92
C ALA A 123 -29.20 -12.00 -19.95
N GLY A 124 -28.71 -12.70 -18.91
CA GLY A 124 -28.79 -14.16 -18.79
C GLY A 124 -30.04 -14.69 -18.07
N GLY A 125 -30.97 -13.82 -17.65
CA GLY A 125 -32.20 -14.23 -16.92
C GLY A 125 -31.95 -14.70 -15.48
N LEU A 126 -30.72 -14.51 -14.94
CA LEU A 126 -30.37 -14.96 -13.59
C LEU A 126 -31.06 -14.17 -12.47
N LEU A 127 -31.59 -12.98 -12.78
CA LEU A 127 -32.30 -12.18 -11.80
C LEU A 127 -33.69 -12.77 -11.43
N ASP A 128 -34.20 -13.71 -12.23
CA ASP A 128 -35.43 -14.43 -11.95
C ASP A 128 -35.21 -15.59 -10.94
N ASP A 129 -33.94 -15.98 -10.69
CA ASP A 129 -33.58 -16.89 -9.63
C ASP A 129 -33.55 -16.17 -8.27
N PRO A 130 -34.46 -16.51 -7.33
CA PRO A 130 -34.55 -15.83 -6.05
C PRO A 130 -33.28 -15.97 -5.18
N LEU A 131 -32.55 -17.08 -5.31
CA LEU A 131 -31.29 -17.28 -4.56
C LEU A 131 -30.18 -16.38 -5.10
N PHE A 132 -30.07 -16.26 -6.43
CA PHE A 132 -29.13 -15.35 -7.05
C PHE A 132 -29.47 -13.89 -6.71
N ALA A 133 -30.73 -13.51 -6.83
CA ALA A 133 -31.20 -12.15 -6.51
C ALA A 133 -30.92 -11.79 -5.03
N ALA A 134 -31.15 -12.71 -4.10
CA ALA A 134 -30.83 -12.50 -2.69
C ALA A 134 -29.35 -12.25 -2.45
N ARG A 135 -28.45 -13.08 -3.03
CA ARG A 135 -26.98 -12.90 -2.91
C ARG A 135 -26.51 -11.57 -3.51
N LEU A 136 -27.13 -11.17 -4.62
CA LEU A 136 -26.82 -9.88 -5.24
C LEU A 136 -27.21 -8.72 -4.32
N ALA A 137 -28.38 -8.78 -3.70
CA ALA A 137 -28.85 -7.79 -2.74
C ALA A 137 -27.96 -7.73 -1.48
N GLU A 138 -27.50 -8.87 -0.98
CA GLU A 138 -26.52 -8.92 0.12
C GLU A 138 -25.23 -8.20 -0.24
N ALA A 139 -24.67 -8.44 -1.43
CA ALA A 139 -23.46 -7.76 -1.90
C ALA A 139 -23.67 -6.25 -2.04
N GLU A 140 -24.83 -5.81 -2.52
CA GLU A 140 -25.18 -4.38 -2.59
C GLU A 140 -25.23 -3.74 -1.20
N ASN A 141 -25.87 -4.40 -0.23
CA ASN A 141 -25.94 -3.92 1.15
C ASN A 141 -24.54 -3.83 1.79
N ASP A 142 -23.70 -4.81 1.57
CA ASP A 142 -22.33 -4.83 2.08
C ASP A 142 -21.49 -3.68 1.49
N ILE A 143 -21.63 -3.38 0.20
CA ILE A 143 -20.94 -2.24 -0.44
C ILE A 143 -21.41 -0.91 0.17
N VAL A 144 -22.70 -0.72 0.37
CA VAL A 144 -23.25 0.50 0.99
C VAL A 144 -22.73 0.65 2.42
N ALA A 145 -22.73 -0.42 3.21
CA ALA A 145 -22.22 -0.42 4.58
C ALA A 145 -20.72 -0.07 4.62
N LEU A 146 -19.93 -0.60 3.68
CA LEU A 146 -18.50 -0.29 3.56
C LEU A 146 -18.27 1.17 3.16
N GLU A 147 -19.05 1.71 2.23
CA GLU A 147 -18.94 3.11 1.81
C GLU A 147 -19.23 4.08 2.97
N LEU A 148 -20.31 3.84 3.72
CA LEU A 148 -20.62 4.62 4.91
C LEU A 148 -19.51 4.49 5.98
N THR A 149 -18.95 3.31 6.14
CA THR A 149 -17.83 3.09 7.06
C THR A 149 -16.60 3.85 6.58
N GLN A 150 -16.29 3.87 5.28
CA GLN A 150 -15.17 4.63 4.73
C GLN A 150 -15.34 6.14 4.97
N MET A 151 -16.54 6.68 4.75
CA MET A 151 -16.84 8.08 5.02
C MET A 151 -16.65 8.43 6.51
N ARG A 152 -17.11 7.55 7.41
CA ARG A 152 -16.92 7.71 8.86
C ARG A 152 -15.45 7.66 9.25
N VAL A 153 -14.67 6.76 8.68
CA VAL A 153 -13.23 6.65 8.93
C VAL A 153 -12.51 7.90 8.42
N ALA A 154 -12.85 8.38 7.23
CA ALA A 154 -12.25 9.58 6.65
C ALA A 154 -12.58 10.85 7.44
N SER A 155 -13.81 11.00 7.92
CA SER A 155 -14.22 12.15 8.73
C SER A 155 -13.76 12.08 10.19
N GLY A 156 -13.44 10.90 10.69
CA GLY A 156 -13.12 10.64 12.10
C GLY A 156 -11.63 10.65 12.47
N SER A 157 -10.73 11.12 11.59
CA SER A 157 -9.30 11.27 11.93
C SER A 157 -9.08 12.46 12.87
N VAL A 158 -9.22 12.20 14.15
CA VAL A 158 -8.96 13.19 15.22
C VAL A 158 -7.51 13.04 15.68
N GLY A 159 -6.72 14.10 15.56
CA GLY A 159 -5.37 14.17 16.13
C GLY A 159 -4.28 13.41 15.38
N GLY A 160 -4.42 13.19 14.06
CA GLY A 160 -3.37 12.61 13.22
C GLY A 160 -3.11 11.11 13.45
N LYS A 161 -3.91 10.43 14.28
CA LYS A 161 -3.81 8.98 14.47
C LYS A 161 -4.76 8.26 13.53
N PRO A 162 -4.31 7.15 12.89
CA PRO A 162 -5.18 6.33 12.04
C PRO A 162 -6.37 5.79 12.84
N ASN A 163 -7.57 5.89 12.26
CA ASN A 163 -8.77 5.33 12.87
C ASN A 163 -8.69 3.78 12.85
N PRO A 164 -8.81 3.09 13.99
CA PRO A 164 -8.77 1.63 14.05
C PRO A 164 -9.79 0.94 13.14
N ALA A 165 -10.92 1.59 12.86
CA ALA A 165 -11.94 1.09 11.94
C ALA A 165 -11.45 0.94 10.48
N SER A 166 -10.31 1.54 10.11
CA SER A 166 -9.66 1.32 8.81
C SER A 166 -9.31 -0.16 8.58
N SER A 167 -9.06 -0.92 9.66
CA SER A 167 -8.80 -2.36 9.56
C SER A 167 -10.05 -3.15 9.16
N VAL A 168 -11.25 -2.69 9.55
CA VAL A 168 -12.54 -3.27 9.12
C VAL A 168 -12.71 -3.06 7.62
N LEU A 169 -12.39 -1.87 7.10
CA LEU A 169 -12.46 -1.58 5.67
C LEU A 169 -11.59 -2.54 4.86
N LYS A 170 -10.34 -2.75 5.30
CA LYS A 170 -9.43 -3.69 4.64
C LYS A 170 -10.01 -5.10 4.63
N LEU A 171 -10.44 -5.62 5.79
CA LEU A 171 -10.93 -6.99 5.93
C LEU A 171 -12.20 -7.22 5.08
N ARG A 172 -13.23 -6.41 5.29
CA ARG A 172 -14.52 -6.58 4.61
C ARG A 172 -14.43 -6.24 3.12
N GLY A 173 -13.64 -5.22 2.76
CA GLY A 173 -13.39 -4.89 1.36
C GLY A 173 -12.72 -6.03 0.60
N SER A 174 -11.70 -6.69 1.20
CA SER A 174 -11.04 -7.84 0.58
C SER A 174 -11.94 -9.09 0.47
N GLN A 175 -12.88 -9.26 1.40
CA GLN A 175 -13.84 -10.38 1.35
C GLN A 175 -14.91 -10.18 0.27
N LEU A 176 -15.23 -8.93 -0.06
CA LEU A 176 -16.26 -8.58 -1.02
C LEU A 176 -15.74 -8.55 -2.47
N GLN A 177 -14.43 -8.37 -2.67
CA GLN A 177 -13.76 -8.37 -3.99
C GLN A 177 -13.65 -9.77 -4.60
#